data_1e76cf94792fef2d16287ced61541893
#
_entry.id   1e76cf94792fef2d16287ced61541893
#
_cell.length_a   1.000
_cell.length_b   1.000
_cell.length_c   1.000
_cell.angle_alpha   90.00
_cell.angle_beta   90.00
_cell.angle_gamma   90.00
#
_symmetry.space_group_name_H-M   'P 1'
#
loop_
_entity.id
_entity.type
_entity.pdbx_description
1 polymer ?
#
loop_
_entity_poly.entity_id
_entity_poly.type
_entity_poly.pdbx_seq_one_letter_code
_entity_poly.pdbx_strand_id
1 'polypeptide(L)'
;MTLDQYRSHAKVFMDPLVAVAIRLRLTPNFFTMAALLASAAAGILFFGNMLFWGVVAVALNALCDALDGAVAREMKIQSKRGDFLDHAVDRYADIFIICGLFAGGMVPWPIGVFALTGVLMSSYLGTQAQAVGVGRYYGGVLGRADRLVMIMVVGIIDLLMPMSWYGLSWMGWMLVLFGIFGHITAFQRFAYVWAKVE
;
A
#
# COMPACT_ATOMS: atom_id res chain seq x y z
N MET A 1 2.24 7.80 12.79
CA MET A 1 1.30 7.34 11.76
C MET A 1 0.16 8.33 11.72
N THR A 2 0.10 9.13 10.69
CA THR A 2 -0.81 10.29 10.59
C THR A 2 -2.28 9.89 10.39
N LEU A 3 -2.57 8.74 9.79
CA LEU A 3 -3.95 8.31 9.48
C LEU A 3 -4.64 7.51 10.59
N ASP A 4 -3.92 7.05 11.61
CA ASP A 4 -4.55 6.35 12.74
C ASP A 4 -5.54 7.22 13.54
N GLN A 5 -5.36 8.53 13.51
CA GLN A 5 -6.27 9.50 14.16
C GLN A 5 -7.64 9.60 13.47
N TYR A 6 -7.73 9.20 12.19
CA TYR A 6 -8.97 9.24 11.39
C TYR A 6 -9.76 7.93 11.40
N ARG A 7 -9.31 6.92 12.16
CA ARG A 7 -10.01 5.61 12.27
C ARG A 7 -11.46 5.72 12.71
N SER A 8 -11.79 6.67 13.58
CA SER A 8 -13.17 6.87 14.04
C SER A 8 -14.09 7.35 12.93
N HIS A 9 -13.61 8.21 12.05
CA HIS A 9 -14.38 8.71 10.89
C HIS A 9 -14.47 7.65 9.78
N ALA A 10 -13.39 6.91 9.55
CA ALA A 10 -13.39 5.79 8.60
C ALA A 10 -14.37 4.68 9.03
N LYS A 11 -14.57 4.48 10.34
CA LYS A 11 -15.47 3.47 10.87
C LYS A 11 -16.92 3.69 10.40
N VAL A 12 -17.43 4.91 10.44
CA VAL A 12 -18.81 5.24 9.99
C VAL A 12 -19.03 4.83 8.54
N PHE A 13 -18.01 4.97 7.69
CA PHE A 13 -18.07 4.59 6.27
C PHE A 13 -17.90 3.08 6.05
N MET A 14 -17.09 2.44 6.89
CA MET A 14 -16.78 1.02 6.78
C MET A 14 -17.86 0.12 7.36
N ASP A 15 -18.53 0.53 8.44
CA ASP A 15 -19.52 -0.29 9.15
C ASP A 15 -20.65 -0.83 8.23
N PRO A 16 -21.26 -0.04 7.32
CA PRO A 16 -22.29 -0.57 6.42
C PRO A 16 -21.72 -1.58 5.42
N LEU A 17 -20.50 -1.37 4.93
CA LEU A 17 -19.85 -2.30 4.00
C LEU A 17 -19.49 -3.62 4.69
N VAL A 18 -19.01 -3.57 5.93
CA VAL A 18 -18.72 -4.74 6.76
C VAL A 18 -20.01 -5.51 7.05
N ALA A 19 -21.13 -4.82 7.38
CA ALA A 19 -22.42 -5.46 7.61
C ALA A 19 -22.92 -6.20 6.36
N VAL A 20 -22.78 -5.60 5.18
CA VAL A 20 -23.12 -6.24 3.89
C VAL A 20 -22.23 -7.46 3.64
N ALA A 21 -20.92 -7.33 3.86
CA ALA A 21 -19.96 -8.42 3.68
C ALA A 21 -20.33 -9.63 4.57
N ILE A 22 -20.65 -9.39 5.84
CA ILE A 22 -21.05 -10.43 6.80
C ILE A 22 -22.39 -11.06 6.37
N ARG A 23 -23.36 -10.25 5.95
CA ARG A 23 -24.65 -10.75 5.46
C ARG A 23 -24.50 -11.66 4.23
N LEU A 24 -23.55 -11.34 3.35
CA LEU A 24 -23.22 -12.14 2.17
C LEU A 24 -22.27 -13.32 2.48
N ARG A 25 -21.90 -13.50 3.75
CA ARG A 25 -20.98 -14.55 4.24
C ARG A 25 -19.60 -14.50 3.55
N LEU A 26 -19.16 -13.30 3.16
CA LEU A 26 -17.82 -13.10 2.58
C LEU A 26 -16.76 -13.20 3.68
N THR A 27 -15.70 -13.93 3.40
CA THR A 27 -14.60 -14.14 4.34
C THR A 27 -13.54 -13.04 4.22
N PRO A 28 -12.73 -12.76 5.26
CA PRO A 28 -11.61 -11.83 5.14
C PRO A 28 -10.68 -12.19 3.98
N ASN A 29 -10.33 -13.46 3.82
CA ASN A 29 -9.46 -13.92 2.74
C ASN A 29 -10.02 -13.62 1.33
N PHE A 30 -11.34 -13.56 1.17
CA PHE A 30 -11.96 -13.12 -0.09
C PHE A 30 -11.55 -11.69 -0.42
N PHE A 31 -11.60 -10.79 0.56
CA PHE A 31 -11.21 -9.39 0.37
C PHE A 31 -9.70 -9.24 0.15
N THR A 32 -8.87 -10.01 0.87
CA THR A 32 -7.43 -10.03 0.64
C THR A 32 -7.09 -10.46 -0.80
N MET A 33 -7.77 -11.49 -1.32
CA MET A 33 -7.58 -11.92 -2.72
C MET A 33 -8.14 -10.92 -3.73
N ALA A 34 -9.27 -10.28 -3.42
CA ALA A 34 -9.82 -9.20 -4.25
C ALA A 34 -8.87 -7.99 -4.29
N ALA A 35 -8.23 -7.65 -3.18
CA ALA A 35 -7.20 -6.62 -3.12
C ALA A 35 -6.00 -6.97 -4.01
N LEU A 36 -5.54 -8.23 -4.00
CA LEU A 36 -4.47 -8.70 -4.89
C LEU A 36 -4.85 -8.55 -6.37
N LEU A 37 -6.05 -8.99 -6.75
CA LEU A 37 -6.53 -8.89 -8.13
C LEU A 37 -6.67 -7.42 -8.56
N ALA A 38 -7.18 -6.55 -7.68
CA ALA A 38 -7.29 -5.12 -7.95
C ALA A 38 -5.91 -4.47 -8.13
N SER A 39 -4.91 -4.86 -7.34
CA SER A 39 -3.54 -4.35 -7.50
C SER A 39 -2.87 -4.84 -8.79
N ALA A 40 -3.10 -6.10 -9.17
CA ALA A 40 -2.63 -6.63 -10.46
C ALA A 40 -3.28 -5.89 -11.63
N ALA A 41 -4.60 -5.65 -11.54
CA ALA A 41 -5.32 -4.84 -12.53
C ALA A 41 -4.76 -3.41 -12.59
N ALA A 42 -4.49 -2.77 -11.44
CA ALA A 42 -3.86 -1.45 -11.40
C ALA A 42 -2.51 -1.45 -12.12
N GLY A 43 -1.67 -2.45 -11.88
CA GLY A 43 -0.37 -2.60 -12.56
C GLY A 43 -0.51 -2.72 -14.07
N ILE A 44 -1.45 -3.55 -14.55
CA ILE A 44 -1.73 -3.71 -16.00
C ILE A 44 -2.25 -2.40 -16.60
N LEU A 45 -3.14 -1.71 -15.91
CA LEU A 45 -3.72 -0.45 -16.37
C LEU A 45 -2.67 0.68 -16.44
N PHE A 46 -1.79 0.78 -15.44
CA PHE A 46 -0.66 1.70 -15.47
C PHE A 46 0.33 1.35 -16.58
N PHE A 47 0.64 0.06 -16.78
CA PHE A 47 1.46 -0.39 -17.90
C PHE A 47 0.86 0.04 -19.25
N GLY A 48 -0.47 -0.04 -19.40
CA GLY A 48 -1.20 0.43 -20.58
C GLY A 48 -1.39 1.96 -20.64
N ASN A 49 -0.77 2.74 -19.76
CA ASN A 49 -0.93 4.19 -19.66
C ASN A 49 -2.38 4.66 -19.40
N MET A 50 -3.21 3.80 -18.82
CA MET A 50 -4.60 4.09 -18.47
C MET A 50 -4.69 4.65 -17.04
N LEU A 51 -4.12 5.85 -16.79
CA LEU A 51 -3.94 6.44 -15.46
C LEU A 51 -5.24 6.48 -14.63
N PHE A 52 -6.35 6.94 -15.23
CA PHE A 52 -7.65 7.02 -14.54
C PHE A 52 -8.09 5.65 -13.99
N TRP A 53 -8.11 4.63 -14.83
CA TRP A 53 -8.53 3.29 -14.42
C TRP A 53 -7.54 2.64 -13.47
N GLY A 54 -6.25 2.92 -13.62
CA GLY A 54 -5.22 2.51 -12.66
C GLY A 54 -5.48 3.07 -11.27
N VAL A 55 -5.80 4.35 -11.15
CA VAL A 55 -6.17 5.00 -9.88
C VAL A 55 -7.44 4.39 -9.29
N VAL A 56 -8.46 4.12 -10.10
CA VAL A 56 -9.69 3.43 -9.65
C VAL A 56 -9.36 2.03 -9.10
N ALA A 57 -8.50 1.28 -9.79
CA ALA A 57 -8.10 -0.05 -9.33
C ALA A 57 -7.27 0.01 -8.03
N VAL A 58 -6.43 1.04 -7.82
CA VAL A 58 -5.75 1.28 -6.54
C VAL A 58 -6.75 1.61 -5.43
N ALA A 59 -7.79 2.39 -5.71
CA ALA A 59 -8.84 2.67 -4.73
C ALA A 59 -9.60 1.40 -4.33
N LEU A 60 -9.90 0.51 -5.29
CA LEU A 60 -10.49 -0.79 -5.02
C LEU A 60 -9.56 -1.69 -4.19
N ASN A 61 -8.26 -1.71 -4.49
CA ASN A 61 -7.27 -2.42 -3.67
C ASN A 61 -7.30 -1.91 -2.22
N ALA A 62 -7.23 -0.58 -2.02
CA ALA A 62 -7.23 0.02 -0.69
C ALA A 62 -8.53 -0.27 0.09
N LEU A 63 -9.67 -0.27 -0.60
CA LEU A 63 -10.97 -0.59 0.00
C LEU A 63 -11.05 -2.06 0.42
N CYS A 64 -10.65 -2.99 -0.45
CA CYS A 64 -10.66 -4.42 -0.14
C CYS A 64 -9.71 -4.75 1.02
N ASP A 65 -8.51 -4.19 1.05
CA ASP A 65 -7.54 -4.30 2.13
C ASP A 65 -8.11 -3.80 3.48
N ALA A 66 -8.77 -2.65 3.47
CA ALA A 66 -9.41 -2.14 4.67
C ALA A 66 -10.57 -3.04 5.17
N LEU A 67 -11.31 -3.64 4.22
CA LEU A 67 -12.44 -4.53 4.51
C LEU A 67 -12.01 -5.86 5.09
N ASP A 68 -10.91 -6.48 4.63
CA ASP A 68 -10.47 -7.78 5.16
C ASP A 68 -10.17 -7.72 6.66
N GLY A 69 -9.39 -6.72 7.08
CA GLY A 69 -9.11 -6.50 8.49
C GLY A 69 -10.34 -6.08 9.30
N ALA A 70 -11.27 -5.30 8.72
CA ALA A 70 -12.49 -4.89 9.40
C ALA A 70 -13.45 -6.08 9.61
N VAL A 71 -13.66 -6.90 8.59
CA VAL A 71 -14.49 -8.12 8.65
C VAL A 71 -13.89 -9.13 9.63
N ALA A 72 -12.55 -9.34 9.60
CA ALA A 72 -11.86 -10.25 10.51
C ALA A 72 -12.05 -9.84 11.99
N ARG A 73 -12.00 -8.54 12.27
CA ARG A 73 -12.23 -7.99 13.62
C ARG A 73 -13.68 -8.15 14.07
N GLU A 74 -14.64 -7.79 13.22
CA GLU A 74 -16.06 -7.85 13.54
C GLU A 74 -16.53 -9.30 13.77
N MET A 75 -16.07 -10.22 12.92
CA MET A 75 -16.38 -11.65 13.07
C MET A 75 -15.55 -12.34 14.17
N LYS A 76 -14.57 -11.69 14.76
CA LYS A 76 -13.64 -12.26 15.77
C LYS A 76 -12.90 -13.51 15.28
N ILE A 77 -12.56 -13.56 13.99
CA ILE A 77 -11.86 -14.70 13.33
C ILE A 77 -10.42 -14.35 12.91
N GLN A 78 -9.82 -13.36 13.56
CA GLN A 78 -8.43 -13.00 13.33
C GLN A 78 -7.51 -14.21 13.54
N SER A 79 -6.59 -14.45 12.62
CA SER A 79 -5.68 -15.60 12.67
C SER A 79 -4.28 -15.24 12.19
N LYS A 80 -3.27 -15.93 12.70
CA LYS A 80 -1.88 -15.79 12.22
C LYS A 80 -1.75 -16.11 10.73
N ARG A 81 -2.57 -17.03 10.22
CA ARG A 81 -2.58 -17.41 8.80
C ARG A 81 -3.13 -16.29 7.92
N GLY A 82 -4.22 -15.63 8.38
CA GLY A 82 -4.78 -14.46 7.67
C GLY A 82 -3.81 -13.28 7.66
N ASP A 83 -3.18 -13.00 8.79
CA ASP A 83 -2.16 -11.95 8.92
C ASP A 83 -0.94 -12.21 7.99
N PHE A 84 -0.49 -13.46 7.87
CA PHE A 84 0.58 -13.82 6.95
C PHE A 84 0.16 -13.62 5.48
N LEU A 85 -1.07 -14.05 5.12
CA LEU A 85 -1.61 -13.88 3.77
C LEU A 85 -1.71 -12.40 3.39
N ASP A 86 -2.28 -11.58 4.27
CA ASP A 86 -2.42 -10.14 4.10
C ASP A 86 -1.06 -9.49 3.82
N HIS A 87 -0.06 -9.79 4.65
CA HIS A 87 1.29 -9.22 4.46
C HIS A 87 1.97 -9.68 3.17
N ALA A 88 1.75 -10.91 2.73
CA ALA A 88 2.28 -11.39 1.45
C ALA A 88 1.61 -10.65 0.29
N VAL A 89 0.27 -10.55 0.32
CA VAL A 89 -0.52 -9.85 -0.69
C VAL A 89 -0.14 -8.39 -0.78
N ASP A 90 0.06 -7.73 0.35
CA ASP A 90 0.53 -6.35 0.44
C ASP A 90 1.82 -6.09 -0.35
N ARG A 91 2.77 -7.02 -0.26
CA ARG A 91 4.07 -6.88 -0.99
C ARG A 91 3.87 -7.03 -2.49
N TYR A 92 3.08 -8.03 -2.91
CA TYR A 92 2.75 -8.18 -4.32
C TYR A 92 1.96 -6.99 -4.86
N ALA A 93 1.03 -6.42 -4.07
CA ALA A 93 0.29 -5.23 -4.45
C ALA A 93 1.22 -4.02 -4.69
N ASP A 94 2.15 -3.75 -3.76
CA ASP A 94 3.16 -2.70 -3.93
C ASP A 94 4.01 -2.93 -5.21
N ILE A 95 4.41 -4.19 -5.48
CA ILE A 95 5.18 -4.56 -6.68
C ILE A 95 4.37 -4.29 -7.94
N PHE A 96 3.14 -4.79 -8.04
CA PHE A 96 2.31 -4.64 -9.25
C PHE A 96 2.05 -3.17 -9.57
N ILE A 97 1.65 -2.38 -8.59
CA ILE A 97 1.33 -0.97 -8.77
C ILE A 97 2.57 -0.18 -9.23
N ILE A 98 3.69 -0.31 -8.51
CA ILE A 98 4.90 0.46 -8.82
C ILE A 98 5.53 -0.01 -10.14
N CYS A 99 5.59 -1.34 -10.39
CA CYS A 99 6.10 -1.88 -11.65
C CYS A 99 5.25 -1.43 -12.83
N GLY A 100 3.92 -1.41 -12.72
CA GLY A 100 3.04 -0.91 -13.76
C GLY A 100 3.36 0.51 -14.18
N LEU A 101 3.61 1.41 -13.24
CA LEU A 101 3.94 2.81 -13.50
C LEU A 101 5.24 2.98 -14.30
N PHE A 102 6.33 2.30 -13.93
CA PHE A 102 7.59 2.48 -14.65
C PHE A 102 7.73 1.59 -15.88
N ALA A 103 7.16 0.38 -15.87
CA ALA A 103 7.18 -0.50 -17.03
C ALA A 103 6.31 0.02 -18.19
N GLY A 104 5.23 0.75 -17.88
CA GLY A 104 4.41 1.46 -18.85
C GLY A 104 5.03 2.76 -19.38
N GLY A 105 6.20 3.14 -18.89
CA GLY A 105 6.90 4.35 -19.34
C GLY A 105 6.36 5.66 -18.74
N MET A 106 5.39 5.61 -17.81
CA MET A 106 4.89 6.80 -17.10
C MET A 106 5.98 7.45 -16.25
N VAL A 107 6.94 6.64 -15.77
CA VAL A 107 8.05 7.08 -14.95
C VAL A 107 9.33 6.38 -15.42
N PRO A 108 10.50 7.06 -15.45
CA PRO A 108 11.76 6.42 -15.77
C PRO A 108 12.06 5.22 -14.86
N TRP A 109 12.50 4.11 -15.44
CA TRP A 109 12.71 2.86 -14.70
C TRP A 109 13.70 2.98 -13.49
N PRO A 110 14.77 3.81 -13.50
CA PRO A 110 15.64 3.93 -12.34
C PRO A 110 14.91 4.50 -11.13
N ILE A 111 13.99 5.46 -11.35
CA ILE A 111 13.15 6.04 -10.29
C ILE A 111 12.17 4.99 -9.77
N GLY A 112 11.56 4.22 -10.68
CA GLY A 112 10.65 3.13 -10.31
C GLY A 112 11.34 2.07 -9.45
N VAL A 113 12.54 1.62 -9.81
CA VAL A 113 13.33 0.66 -9.04
C VAL A 113 13.75 1.24 -7.68
N PHE A 114 14.18 2.49 -7.63
CA PHE A 114 14.53 3.18 -6.39
C PHE A 114 13.31 3.29 -5.44
N ALA A 115 12.14 3.64 -5.97
CA ALA A 115 10.89 3.66 -5.20
C ALA A 115 10.52 2.27 -4.68
N LEU A 116 10.53 1.26 -5.56
CA LEU A 116 10.17 -0.11 -5.23
C LEU A 116 11.05 -0.69 -4.13
N THR A 117 12.38 -0.53 -4.26
CA THR A 117 13.32 -1.04 -3.25
C THR A 117 13.14 -0.35 -1.91
N GLY A 118 12.94 0.97 -1.87
CA GLY A 118 12.66 1.70 -0.63
C GLY A 118 11.36 1.24 0.06
N VAL A 119 10.30 1.07 -0.73
CA VAL A 119 9.00 0.59 -0.25
C VAL A 119 9.09 -0.84 0.29
N LEU A 120 9.72 -1.76 -0.43
CA LEU A 120 9.86 -3.15 0.00
C LEU A 120 10.76 -3.29 1.22
N MET A 121 11.90 -2.58 1.25
CA MET A 121 12.83 -2.63 2.39
C MET A 121 12.22 -2.04 3.65
N SER A 122 11.48 -0.94 3.55
CA SER A 122 10.76 -0.38 4.71
C SER A 122 9.78 -1.40 5.29
N SER A 123 9.04 -2.09 4.44
CA SER A 123 8.06 -3.10 4.85
C SER A 123 8.73 -4.36 5.42
N TYR A 124 9.77 -4.86 4.73
CA TYR A 124 10.55 -6.02 5.17
C TYR A 124 11.11 -5.82 6.57
N LEU A 125 11.80 -4.71 6.83
CA LEU A 125 12.42 -4.45 8.14
C LEU A 125 11.39 -4.30 9.27
N GLY A 126 10.18 -3.79 8.96
CA GLY A 126 9.09 -3.74 9.94
C GLY A 126 8.59 -5.12 10.37
N THR A 127 8.51 -6.07 9.44
CA THR A 127 8.12 -7.46 9.75
C THR A 127 9.28 -8.29 10.28
N GLN A 128 10.51 -8.06 9.79
CA GLN A 128 11.72 -8.76 10.26
C GLN A 128 12.02 -8.49 11.74
N ALA A 129 11.63 -7.32 12.25
CA ALA A 129 11.70 -7.02 13.69
C ALA A 129 10.97 -8.07 14.56
N GLN A 130 9.89 -8.66 14.06
CA GLN A 130 9.17 -9.73 14.75
C GLN A 130 9.96 -11.05 14.76
N ALA A 131 10.69 -11.35 13.70
CA ALA A 131 11.49 -12.58 13.59
C ALA A 131 12.67 -12.60 14.57
N VAL A 132 13.20 -11.43 14.92
CA VAL A 132 14.29 -11.28 15.91
C VAL A 132 13.78 -10.95 17.32
N GLY A 133 12.50 -11.17 17.61
CA GLY A 133 11.93 -11.07 18.95
C GLY A 133 11.60 -9.66 19.44
N VAL A 134 11.88 -8.59 18.66
CA VAL A 134 11.57 -7.20 19.04
C VAL A 134 10.07 -6.88 18.93
N GLY A 135 9.32 -7.72 18.19
CA GLY A 135 7.94 -7.45 17.82
C GLY A 135 7.84 -6.58 16.56
N ARG A 136 6.64 -6.57 15.96
CA ARG A 136 6.41 -5.82 14.74
C ARG A 136 6.53 -4.30 14.96
N TYR A 137 7.31 -3.63 14.11
CA TYR A 137 7.53 -2.20 14.22
C TYR A 137 6.97 -1.44 13.00
N TYR A 138 6.02 -0.56 13.27
CA TYR A 138 5.33 0.23 12.26
C TYR A 138 5.80 1.69 12.16
N GLY A 139 6.80 2.08 12.94
CA GLY A 139 7.36 3.43 12.90
C GLY A 139 7.97 3.79 11.55
N GLY A 140 8.14 5.08 11.30
CA GLY A 140 8.73 5.62 10.08
C GLY A 140 7.87 6.70 9.43
N VAL A 141 8.41 7.35 8.39
CA VAL A 141 7.81 8.52 7.74
C VAL A 141 6.68 8.11 6.80
N LEU A 142 6.81 6.98 6.08
CA LEU A 142 5.90 6.58 5.02
C LEU A 142 5.34 5.18 5.27
N GLY A 143 4.06 5.11 5.63
CA GLY A 143 3.30 3.88 5.78
C GLY A 143 2.65 3.41 4.48
N ARG A 144 2.08 2.18 4.47
CA ARG A 144 1.39 1.64 3.29
C ARG A 144 0.12 2.43 2.95
N ALA A 145 -0.69 2.73 3.96
CA ALA A 145 -1.91 3.53 3.77
C ALA A 145 -1.60 4.91 3.18
N ASP A 146 -0.52 5.56 3.66
CA ASP A 146 -0.09 6.87 3.15
C ASP A 146 0.26 6.76 1.66
N ARG A 147 0.96 5.69 1.24
CA ARG A 147 1.32 5.47 -0.18
C ARG A 147 0.10 5.29 -1.07
N LEU A 148 -0.87 4.46 -0.68
CA LEU A 148 -2.08 4.25 -1.47
C LEU A 148 -2.88 5.55 -1.63
N VAL A 149 -3.03 6.33 -0.54
CA VAL A 149 -3.67 7.64 -0.60
C VAL A 149 -2.91 8.60 -1.50
N MET A 150 -1.58 8.65 -1.41
CA MET A 150 -0.76 9.49 -2.29
C MET A 150 -0.91 9.11 -3.76
N ILE A 151 -0.94 7.82 -4.11
CA ILE A 151 -1.15 7.37 -5.49
C ILE A 151 -2.51 7.86 -6.01
N MET A 152 -3.57 7.75 -5.22
CA MET A 152 -4.90 8.20 -5.61
C MET A 152 -4.96 9.72 -5.79
N VAL A 153 -4.46 10.47 -4.80
CA VAL A 153 -4.50 11.95 -4.83
C VAL A 153 -3.63 12.50 -5.96
N VAL A 154 -2.37 12.04 -6.04
CA VAL A 154 -1.42 12.50 -7.06
C VAL A 154 -1.86 12.06 -8.46
N GLY A 155 -2.43 10.85 -8.59
CA GLY A 155 -2.98 10.38 -9.85
C GLY A 155 -4.15 11.24 -10.34
N ILE A 156 -5.04 11.69 -9.43
CA ILE A 156 -6.11 12.64 -9.77
C ILE A 156 -5.53 14.00 -10.17
N ILE A 157 -4.52 14.49 -9.45
CA ILE A 157 -3.83 15.75 -9.79
C ILE A 157 -3.20 15.65 -11.18
N ASP A 158 -2.51 14.55 -11.49
CA ASP A 158 -1.85 14.33 -12.79
C ASP A 158 -2.86 14.27 -13.95
N LEU A 159 -4.08 13.76 -13.69
CA LEU A 159 -5.19 13.76 -14.65
C LEU A 159 -5.80 15.14 -14.89
N LEU A 160 -5.97 15.93 -13.84
CA LEU A 160 -6.65 17.24 -13.91
C LEU A 160 -5.69 18.37 -14.32
N MET A 161 -4.43 18.27 -13.93
CA MET A 161 -3.40 19.28 -14.11
C MET A 161 -2.09 18.63 -14.56
N PRO A 162 -2.05 18.05 -15.78
CA PRO A 162 -0.86 17.38 -16.24
C PRO A 162 0.32 18.35 -16.29
N MET A 163 1.42 17.97 -15.68
CA MET A 163 2.64 18.76 -15.60
C MET A 163 3.85 17.91 -15.98
N SER A 164 4.83 18.52 -16.63
CA SER A 164 6.16 17.93 -16.77
C SER A 164 7.20 18.91 -16.24
N TRP A 165 7.83 18.55 -15.12
CA TRP A 165 8.90 19.33 -14.52
C TRP A 165 10.16 18.46 -14.43
N TYR A 166 11.26 18.92 -15.03
CA TYR A 166 12.48 18.11 -15.23
C TYR A 166 12.20 16.74 -15.89
N GLY A 167 11.26 16.69 -16.82
CA GLY A 167 10.89 15.47 -17.53
C GLY A 167 10.08 14.44 -16.71
N LEU A 168 9.60 14.81 -15.52
CA LEU A 168 8.77 13.97 -14.67
C LEU A 168 7.37 14.56 -14.52
N SER A 169 6.35 13.69 -14.60
CA SER A 169 4.97 14.00 -14.20
C SER A 169 4.84 14.07 -12.66
N TRP A 170 3.66 14.42 -12.17
CA TRP A 170 3.35 14.34 -10.74
C TRP A 170 3.57 12.93 -10.17
N MET A 171 3.15 11.89 -10.92
CA MET A 171 3.38 10.49 -10.54
C MET A 171 4.86 10.16 -10.48
N GLY A 172 5.68 10.73 -11.37
CA GLY A 172 7.14 10.57 -11.35
C GLY A 172 7.75 11.16 -10.09
N TRP A 173 7.40 12.37 -9.72
CA TRP A 173 7.87 13.01 -8.50
C TRP A 173 7.39 12.30 -7.24
N MET A 174 6.17 11.80 -7.24
CA MET A 174 5.67 10.97 -6.15
C MET A 174 6.53 9.71 -5.96
N LEU A 175 6.94 9.02 -7.03
CA LEU A 175 7.82 7.87 -6.91
C LEU A 175 9.23 8.24 -6.42
N VAL A 176 9.75 9.42 -6.77
CA VAL A 176 10.99 9.94 -6.16
C VAL A 176 10.83 10.06 -4.64
N LEU A 177 9.72 10.63 -4.18
CA LEU A 177 9.42 10.73 -2.74
C LEU A 177 9.26 9.35 -2.08
N PHE A 178 8.63 8.38 -2.77
CA PHE A 178 8.53 7.00 -2.26
C PHE A 178 9.90 6.34 -2.10
N GLY A 179 10.82 6.57 -3.03
CA GLY A 179 12.20 6.11 -2.90
C GLY A 179 12.90 6.73 -1.69
N ILE A 180 12.91 8.05 -1.62
CA ILE A 180 13.59 8.79 -0.53
C ILE A 180 12.99 8.40 0.84
N PHE A 181 11.68 8.57 1.04
CA PHE A 181 11.05 8.30 2.33
C PHE A 181 10.96 6.81 2.65
N GLY A 182 10.89 5.95 1.63
CA GLY A 182 10.97 4.51 1.80
C GLY A 182 12.31 4.08 2.40
N HIS A 183 13.43 4.55 1.84
CA HIS A 183 14.76 4.25 2.36
C HIS A 183 15.03 4.90 3.73
N ILE A 184 14.57 6.15 3.94
CA ILE A 184 14.62 6.78 5.27
C ILE A 184 13.86 5.93 6.30
N THR A 185 12.64 5.49 5.97
CA THR A 185 11.83 4.63 6.84
C THR A 185 12.51 3.29 7.10
N ALA A 186 13.12 2.69 6.08
CA ALA A 186 13.89 1.46 6.22
C ALA A 186 15.07 1.65 7.19
N PHE A 187 15.83 2.72 7.04
CA PHE A 187 16.93 3.04 7.95
C PHE A 187 16.45 3.29 9.39
N GLN A 188 15.35 4.03 9.58
CA GLN A 188 14.77 4.26 10.90
C GLN A 188 14.36 2.94 11.58
N ARG A 189 13.75 2.01 10.82
CA ARG A 189 13.38 0.69 11.31
C ARG A 189 14.59 -0.16 11.65
N PHE A 190 15.60 -0.15 10.79
CA PHE A 190 16.87 -0.82 11.06
C PHE A 190 17.50 -0.31 12.36
N ALA A 191 17.68 1.00 12.49
CA ALA A 191 18.31 1.59 13.68
C ALA A 191 17.53 1.27 14.98
N TYR A 192 16.18 1.32 14.90
CA TYR A 192 15.33 0.99 16.04
C TYR A 192 15.49 -0.48 16.47
N VAL A 193 15.46 -1.39 15.51
CA VAL A 193 15.57 -2.83 15.79
C VAL A 193 16.97 -3.16 16.27
N TRP A 194 18.01 -2.63 15.61
CA TRP A 194 19.40 -2.82 15.99
C TRP A 194 19.68 -2.43 17.43
N ALA A 195 19.10 -1.33 17.89
CA ALA A 195 19.26 -0.87 19.27
C ALA A 195 18.52 -1.73 20.32
N LYS A 196 17.66 -2.69 19.89
CA LYS A 196 16.84 -3.52 20.78
C LYS A 196 17.16 -5.02 20.72
N VAL A 197 17.90 -5.43 19.72
CA VAL A 197 18.42 -6.81 19.62
C VAL A 197 19.69 -6.89 20.42
N GLU A 198 19.73 -7.78 21.42
CA GLU A 198 20.91 -8.13 22.21
C GLU A 198 21.80 -9.12 21.48
#